data_f3527340dfd38c6e52dc6a7889b0599b
#
_entry.id   f3527340dfd38c6e52dc6a7889b0599b
#
_cell.length_a   1.000
_cell.length_b   1.000
_cell.length_c   1.000
_cell.angle_alpha   90.00
_cell.angle_beta   90.00
_cell.angle_gamma   90.00
#
_symmetry.space_group_name_H-M   'P 1'
#
loop_
_entity.id
_entity.type
_entity.pdbx_description
1 polymer ?
#
loop_
_entity_poly.entity_id
_entity_poly.type
_entity_poly.pdbx_seq_one_letter_code
_entity_poly.pdbx_strand_id
1 'polypeptide(L)'
;TCNMIYTLRAFGAKGGRTITARDLTFLGDDSGNVPDAYRDIPITILHEGQMIELWATARMGYGVNHAKWSTTAGVTFEPRQIASISNDKRAKTLFDMGLRISKKDFKDGKLEDIHKVSDLKRDLHNVGAGTGLSDDFADAITLEDVKGEYLLSFETDGSMTPVEALNAAFN
;
A
#
# COMPACT_ATOMS: atom_id res chain seq x y z
N THR A 1 -6.68 15.45 25.03
CA THR A 1 -5.75 14.47 24.41
C THR A 1 -5.91 13.15 25.14
N CYS A 2 -6.55 12.16 24.52
CA CYS A 2 -6.62 10.81 25.08
C CYS A 2 -5.22 10.20 25.05
N ASN A 3 -4.63 10.02 26.23
CA ASN A 3 -3.41 9.24 26.40
C ASN A 3 -3.79 7.88 26.96
N MET A 4 -3.25 6.82 26.37
CA MET A 4 -3.35 5.46 26.86
C MET A 4 -1.99 5.05 27.45
N ILE A 5 -1.98 4.54 28.66
CA ILE A 5 -0.75 4.14 29.34
C ILE A 5 -0.69 2.62 29.40
N TYR A 6 0.40 2.07 28.91
CA TYR A 6 0.73 0.65 28.96
C TYR A 6 1.92 0.43 29.88
N THR A 7 1.92 -0.68 30.56
CA THR A 7 3.06 -1.18 31.33
C THR A 7 3.54 -2.49 30.76
N LEU A 8 4.83 -2.74 30.91
CA LEU A 8 5.43 -4.03 30.59
C LEU A 8 6.45 -4.35 31.68
N ARG A 9 6.32 -5.52 32.29
CA ARG A 9 7.32 -6.07 33.19
C ARG A 9 7.56 -7.53 32.81
N ALA A 10 8.76 -7.84 32.37
CA ALA A 10 9.10 -9.18 31.92
C ALA A 10 10.53 -9.57 32.31
N PHE A 11 10.69 -10.86 32.56
CA PHE A 11 11.99 -11.48 32.90
C PHE A 11 12.43 -12.38 31.73
N GLY A 12 13.74 -12.41 31.53
CA GLY A 12 14.38 -13.31 30.58
C GLY A 12 14.37 -14.76 31.08
N ALA A 13 14.63 -15.67 30.14
CA ALA A 13 14.70 -17.09 30.39
C ALA A 13 15.95 -17.70 29.79
N LYS A 14 16.32 -18.88 30.27
CA LYS A 14 17.41 -19.67 29.70
C LYS A 14 17.11 -19.98 28.23
N GLY A 15 18.03 -19.65 27.34
CA GLY A 15 17.86 -19.77 25.90
C GLY A 15 17.24 -18.55 25.20
N GLY A 16 16.82 -17.53 25.98
CA GLY A 16 16.17 -16.33 25.47
C GLY A 16 14.65 -16.42 25.47
N ARG A 17 14.00 -15.33 25.87
CA ARG A 17 12.56 -15.14 25.75
C ARG A 17 12.29 -13.92 24.88
N THR A 18 11.54 -14.10 23.81
CA THR A 18 11.05 -12.97 23.00
C THR A 18 9.91 -12.31 23.75
N ILE A 19 10.04 -11.02 24.00
CA ILE A 19 9.01 -10.15 24.57
C ILE A 19 8.30 -9.50 23.39
N THR A 20 6.98 -9.61 23.38
CA THR A 20 6.15 -9.11 22.29
C THR A 20 5.15 -8.06 22.79
N ALA A 21 4.42 -7.45 21.89
CA ALA A 21 3.36 -6.52 22.26
C ALA A 21 2.24 -7.16 23.13
N ARG A 22 2.12 -8.49 23.14
CA ARG A 22 1.24 -9.26 24.02
C ARG A 22 1.59 -9.08 25.51
N ASP A 23 2.86 -8.83 25.82
CA ASP A 23 3.34 -8.62 27.19
C ASP A 23 3.00 -7.21 27.72
N LEU A 24 2.51 -6.29 26.87
CA LEU A 24 2.02 -4.98 27.28
C LEU A 24 0.66 -5.11 27.95
N THR A 25 0.51 -4.46 29.08
CA THR A 25 -0.75 -4.39 29.84
C THR A 25 -1.24 -2.95 29.85
N PHE A 26 -2.47 -2.71 29.39
CA PHE A 26 -3.10 -1.41 29.45
C PHE A 26 -3.54 -1.09 30.89
N LEU A 27 -3.28 0.14 31.34
CA LEU A 27 -3.71 0.63 32.66
C LEU A 27 -5.09 1.28 32.59
N GLY A 28 -6.08 0.56 32.07
CA GLY A 28 -7.46 1.03 31.93
C GLY A 28 -8.41 -0.15 31.79
N ASP A 29 -9.51 0.05 31.10
CA ASP A 29 -10.47 -1.00 30.80
C ASP A 29 -10.02 -1.87 29.61
N ASP A 30 -10.76 -2.93 29.31
CA ASP A 30 -10.41 -3.89 28.24
C ASP A 30 -10.40 -3.28 26.83
N SER A 31 -10.95 -2.06 26.64
CA SER A 31 -10.98 -1.38 25.35
C SER A 31 -9.61 -0.95 24.84
N GLY A 32 -8.63 -0.83 25.73
CA GLY A 32 -7.26 -0.44 25.41
C GLY A 32 -6.29 -1.59 25.20
N ASN A 33 -6.75 -2.83 25.21
CA ASN A 33 -5.88 -3.98 24.99
C ASN A 33 -5.27 -3.95 23.58
N VAL A 34 -4.02 -4.44 23.45
CA VAL A 34 -3.36 -4.56 22.15
C VAL A 34 -4.20 -5.46 21.24
N PRO A 35 -4.59 -4.98 20.02
CA PRO A 35 -5.35 -5.79 19.09
C PRO A 35 -4.63 -7.08 18.70
N ASP A 36 -5.37 -8.16 18.45
CA ASP A 36 -4.81 -9.48 18.16
C ASP A 36 -3.82 -9.46 16.99
N ALA A 37 -4.07 -8.64 15.97
CA ALA A 37 -3.19 -8.50 14.80
C ALA A 37 -1.78 -7.98 15.15
N TYR A 38 -1.61 -7.30 16.28
CA TYR A 38 -0.34 -6.68 16.69
C TYR A 38 0.33 -7.35 17.89
N ARG A 39 -0.35 -8.33 18.52
CA ARG A 39 0.15 -8.97 19.75
C ARG A 39 1.49 -9.66 19.59
N ASP A 40 1.79 -10.18 18.39
CA ASP A 40 3.01 -10.95 18.13
C ASP A 40 4.18 -10.09 17.62
N ILE A 41 4.02 -8.75 17.55
CA ILE A 41 5.10 -7.84 17.17
C ILE A 41 6.21 -7.91 18.24
N PRO A 42 7.45 -8.31 17.89
CA PRO A 42 8.53 -8.44 18.85
C PRO A 42 9.03 -7.07 19.31
N ILE A 43 9.23 -6.92 20.62
CA ILE A 43 9.80 -5.73 21.26
C ILE A 43 11.30 -5.93 21.51
N THR A 44 11.65 -7.04 22.17
CA THR A 44 13.04 -7.39 22.49
C THR A 44 13.18 -8.88 22.83
N ILE A 45 14.42 -9.34 22.97
CA ILE A 45 14.73 -10.67 23.47
C ILE A 45 15.50 -10.50 24.79
N LEU A 46 15.04 -11.19 25.85
CA LEU A 46 15.68 -11.19 27.14
C LEU A 46 16.28 -12.56 27.45
N HIS A 47 17.54 -12.57 27.84
CA HIS A 47 18.24 -13.76 28.34
C HIS A 47 18.13 -13.91 29.83
N GLU A 48 18.56 -15.05 30.36
CA GLU A 48 18.56 -15.35 31.79
C GLU A 48 19.28 -14.24 32.60
N GLY A 49 18.64 -13.79 33.66
CA GLY A 49 19.13 -12.69 34.50
C GLY A 49 18.80 -11.29 34.01
N GLN A 50 18.24 -11.16 32.79
CA GLN A 50 17.79 -9.87 32.28
C GLN A 50 16.31 -9.62 32.61
N MET A 51 15.96 -8.35 32.80
CA MET A 51 14.56 -7.91 32.93
C MET A 51 14.33 -6.61 32.20
N ILE A 52 13.10 -6.36 31.81
CA ILE A 52 12.61 -5.08 31.31
C ILE A 52 11.43 -4.63 32.16
N GLU A 53 11.41 -3.35 32.47
CA GLU A 53 10.25 -2.68 33.07
C GLU A 53 10.11 -1.32 32.40
N LEU A 54 8.95 -1.04 31.82
CA LEU A 54 8.68 0.21 31.13
C LEU A 54 7.22 0.66 31.28
N TRP A 55 7.01 1.95 31.08
CA TRP A 55 5.72 2.59 30.84
C TRP A 55 5.74 3.21 29.45
N ALA A 56 4.74 2.89 28.65
CA ALA A 56 4.58 3.42 27.32
C ALA A 56 3.30 4.26 27.24
N THR A 57 3.41 5.50 26.79
CA THR A 57 2.27 6.39 26.59
C THR A 57 1.92 6.42 25.11
N ALA A 58 0.78 5.83 24.73
CA ALA A 58 0.23 5.94 23.39
C ALA A 58 -0.59 7.23 23.28
N ARG A 59 -0.42 7.92 22.15
CA ARG A 59 -1.13 9.16 21.81
C ARG A 59 -1.69 9.06 20.40
N MET A 60 -2.87 9.61 20.20
CA MET A 60 -3.39 9.83 18.87
C MET A 60 -2.68 11.02 18.20
N GLY A 61 -2.49 10.90 16.90
CA GLY A 61 -1.93 11.95 16.06
C GLY A 61 -2.40 11.79 14.63
N TYR A 62 -2.07 12.76 13.79
CA TYR A 62 -2.42 12.79 12.38
C TYR A 62 -1.16 12.67 11.51
N GLY A 63 -1.25 11.97 10.41
CA GLY A 63 -0.15 11.80 9.46
C GLY A 63 0.44 13.13 8.97
N VAL A 64 -0.38 14.20 8.90
CA VAL A 64 0.08 15.55 8.56
C VAL A 64 1.09 16.13 9.58
N ASN A 65 0.99 15.71 10.85
CA ASN A 65 1.91 16.18 11.88
C ASN A 65 3.21 15.38 11.93
N HIS A 66 3.12 14.06 11.68
CA HIS A 66 4.28 13.19 11.60
C HIS A 66 3.91 11.86 10.93
N ALA A 67 4.78 11.39 10.06
CA ALA A 67 4.57 10.14 9.29
C ALA A 67 4.31 8.90 10.16
N LYS A 68 4.77 8.85 11.42
CA LYS A 68 4.49 7.74 12.35
C LYS A 68 3.00 7.54 12.65
N TRP A 69 2.16 8.54 12.39
CA TRP A 69 0.71 8.47 12.55
C TRP A 69 -0.04 8.26 11.24
N SER A 70 0.70 8.16 10.11
CA SER A 70 0.09 7.83 8.83
C SER A 70 -0.33 6.36 8.83
N THR A 71 -1.61 6.11 8.65
CA THR A 71 -2.16 4.75 8.52
C THR A 71 -2.15 4.26 7.08
N THR A 72 -1.70 5.11 6.15
CA THR A 72 -1.68 4.82 4.72
C THR A 72 -0.32 5.08 4.11
N ALA A 73 0.04 4.27 3.12
CA ALA A 73 1.26 4.39 2.33
C ALA A 73 0.95 4.19 0.84
N GLY A 74 1.90 4.52 -0.03
CA GLY A 74 1.77 4.31 -1.48
C GLY A 74 0.59 5.06 -2.09
N VAL A 75 0.23 6.23 -1.54
CA VAL A 75 -0.91 7.02 -2.03
C VAL A 75 -0.60 7.56 -3.40
N THR A 76 -1.43 7.18 -4.40
CA THR A 76 -1.38 7.72 -5.76
C THR A 76 -2.73 8.29 -6.14
N PHE A 77 -2.71 9.38 -6.87
CA PHE A 77 -3.90 10.01 -7.41
C PHE A 77 -3.62 10.39 -8.87
N GLU A 78 -4.36 9.77 -9.80
CA GLU A 78 -4.16 10.00 -11.22
C GLU A 78 -5.50 10.03 -11.96
N PRO A 79 -5.60 10.71 -13.14
CA PRO A 79 -6.77 10.63 -14.00
C PRO A 79 -7.02 9.18 -14.43
N ARG A 80 -8.28 8.75 -14.45
CA ARG A 80 -8.65 7.50 -15.09
C ARG A 80 -8.40 7.62 -16.58
N GLN A 81 -7.75 6.62 -17.17
CA GLN A 81 -7.44 6.59 -18.60
C GLN A 81 -8.13 5.40 -19.28
N ILE A 82 -8.41 5.58 -20.56
CA ILE A 82 -8.76 4.52 -21.51
C ILE A 82 -7.69 4.41 -22.56
N ALA A 83 -7.44 3.20 -23.06
CA ALA A 83 -6.49 2.96 -24.12
C ALA A 83 -7.22 2.68 -25.42
N SER A 84 -6.73 3.27 -26.52
CA SER A 84 -7.23 3.07 -27.87
C SER A 84 -6.12 2.63 -28.80
N ILE A 85 -6.41 1.65 -29.68
CA ILE A 85 -5.46 1.26 -30.73
C ILE A 85 -5.50 2.32 -31.82
N SER A 86 -4.40 3.07 -31.99
CA SER A 86 -4.28 4.14 -32.97
C SER A 86 -3.64 3.66 -34.26
N ASN A 87 -2.77 2.66 -34.19
CA ASN A 87 -2.09 2.07 -35.33
C ASN A 87 -2.06 0.54 -35.20
N ASP A 88 -2.96 -0.13 -35.90
CA ASP A 88 -3.13 -1.58 -35.84
C ASP A 88 -1.84 -2.37 -36.20
N LYS A 89 -1.02 -1.87 -37.12
CA LYS A 89 0.19 -2.54 -37.58
C LYS A 89 1.27 -2.52 -36.48
N ARG A 90 1.49 -1.34 -35.88
CA ARG A 90 2.45 -1.15 -34.80
C ARG A 90 1.97 -1.79 -33.50
N ALA A 91 0.68 -1.70 -33.19
CA ALA A 91 0.09 -2.36 -32.04
C ALA A 91 0.23 -3.88 -32.11
N LYS A 92 0.07 -4.49 -33.31
CA LYS A 92 0.31 -5.93 -33.47
C LYS A 92 1.74 -6.29 -33.12
N THR A 93 2.72 -5.58 -33.67
CA THR A 93 4.14 -5.82 -33.36
C THR A 93 4.43 -5.64 -31.87
N LEU A 94 3.83 -4.63 -31.25
CA LEU A 94 3.95 -4.36 -29.82
C LEU A 94 3.40 -5.52 -28.96
N PHE A 95 2.23 -6.04 -29.29
CA PHE A 95 1.65 -7.20 -28.58
C PHE A 95 2.45 -8.50 -28.79
N ASP A 96 3.05 -8.69 -29.97
CA ASP A 96 3.90 -9.84 -30.29
C ASP A 96 5.21 -9.84 -29.47
N MET A 97 5.58 -8.71 -28.81
CA MET A 97 6.71 -8.61 -27.87
C MET A 97 6.43 -9.25 -26.50
N GLY A 98 5.24 -9.78 -26.27
CA GLY A 98 4.90 -10.52 -25.05
C GLY A 98 4.43 -9.65 -23.89
N LEU A 99 3.70 -8.57 -24.18
CA LEU A 99 3.02 -7.77 -23.17
C LEU A 99 1.97 -8.62 -22.42
N ARG A 100 1.62 -8.19 -21.20
CA ARG A 100 0.54 -8.79 -20.40
C ARG A 100 -0.83 -8.60 -21.06
N ILE A 101 -0.99 -7.48 -21.77
CA ILE A 101 -2.20 -7.09 -22.50
C ILE A 101 -2.05 -7.45 -23.97
N SER A 102 -3.10 -7.98 -24.56
CA SER A 102 -3.17 -8.42 -25.96
C SER A 102 -4.30 -7.70 -26.71
N LYS A 103 -4.32 -7.82 -28.03
CA LYS A 103 -5.42 -7.25 -28.86
C LYS A 103 -6.80 -7.77 -28.45
N LYS A 104 -6.90 -8.98 -27.88
CA LYS A 104 -8.17 -9.57 -27.42
C LYS A 104 -8.79 -8.84 -26.22
N ASP A 105 -7.99 -8.09 -25.48
CA ASP A 105 -8.44 -7.32 -24.33
C ASP A 105 -9.14 -6.02 -24.74
N PHE A 106 -8.93 -5.59 -25.99
CA PHE A 106 -9.59 -4.42 -26.57
C PHE A 106 -10.93 -4.82 -27.19
N LYS A 107 -11.99 -4.11 -26.81
CA LYS A 107 -13.33 -4.20 -27.42
C LYS A 107 -13.54 -2.99 -28.30
N ASP A 108 -13.87 -3.21 -29.57
CA ASP A 108 -14.04 -2.14 -30.56
C ASP A 108 -12.86 -1.15 -30.62
N GLY A 109 -11.63 -1.69 -30.46
CA GLY A 109 -10.39 -0.91 -30.47
C GLY A 109 -10.12 -0.13 -29.18
N LYS A 110 -10.91 -0.30 -28.10
CA LYS A 110 -10.76 0.38 -26.83
C LYS A 110 -10.59 -0.60 -25.67
N LEU A 111 -9.79 -0.21 -24.70
CA LEU A 111 -9.58 -0.90 -23.43
C LEU A 111 -9.97 0.06 -22.30
N GLU A 112 -11.04 -0.28 -21.57
CA GLU A 112 -11.61 0.56 -20.50
C GLU A 112 -11.40 -0.01 -19.09
N ASP A 113 -10.99 -1.28 -18.99
CA ASP A 113 -10.71 -1.93 -17.72
C ASP A 113 -9.53 -1.26 -17.02
N ILE A 114 -9.78 -0.71 -15.84
CA ILE A 114 -8.83 0.08 -15.05
C ILE A 114 -7.52 -0.67 -14.78
N HIS A 115 -7.62 -1.94 -14.38
CA HIS A 115 -6.46 -2.75 -14.03
C HIS A 115 -5.64 -3.09 -15.28
N LYS A 116 -6.30 -3.44 -16.36
CA LYS A 116 -5.65 -3.74 -17.64
C LYS A 116 -5.00 -2.50 -18.27
N VAL A 117 -5.63 -1.32 -18.17
CA VAL A 117 -5.02 -0.06 -18.61
C VAL A 117 -3.79 0.27 -17.79
N SER A 118 -3.83 0.06 -16.47
CA SER A 118 -2.66 0.25 -15.60
C SER A 118 -1.52 -0.72 -15.96
N ASP A 119 -1.83 -2.00 -16.21
CA ASP A 119 -0.84 -2.98 -16.65
C ASP A 119 -0.24 -2.62 -18.02
N LEU A 120 -1.08 -2.21 -18.97
CA LEU A 120 -0.64 -1.73 -20.29
C LEU A 120 0.29 -0.51 -20.16
N LYS A 121 -0.07 0.46 -19.36
CA LYS A 121 0.73 1.66 -19.09
C LYS A 121 2.13 1.31 -18.56
N ARG A 122 2.20 0.34 -17.64
CA ARG A 122 3.46 -0.17 -17.11
C ARG A 122 4.28 -0.89 -18.18
N ASP A 123 3.63 -1.72 -18.99
CA ASP A 123 4.28 -2.46 -20.07
C ASP A 123 4.84 -1.50 -21.14
N LEU A 124 4.07 -0.48 -21.54
CA LEU A 124 4.51 0.56 -22.47
C LEU A 124 5.73 1.35 -21.94
N HIS A 125 5.73 1.67 -20.64
CA HIS A 125 6.88 2.31 -20.00
C HIS A 125 8.13 1.43 -20.07
N ASN A 126 8.00 0.13 -19.83
CA ASN A 126 9.10 -0.82 -19.82
C ASN A 126 9.66 -1.08 -21.22
N VAL A 127 8.80 -1.16 -22.24
CA VAL A 127 9.23 -1.32 -23.65
C VAL A 127 10.04 -0.11 -24.10
N GLY A 128 9.71 1.09 -23.61
CA GLY A 128 10.44 2.33 -23.94
C GLY A 128 11.78 2.48 -23.24
N ALA A 129 11.95 1.86 -22.07
CA ALA A 129 13.11 2.11 -21.21
C ALA A 129 14.40 1.50 -21.75
N GLY A 130 15.31 2.33 -22.24
CA GLY A 130 16.68 1.93 -22.59
C GLY A 130 16.85 1.14 -23.90
N THR A 131 15.78 0.97 -24.69
CA THR A 131 15.82 0.15 -25.92
C THR A 131 15.89 0.96 -27.21
N GLY A 132 15.64 2.27 -27.17
CA GLY A 132 15.47 3.09 -28.40
C GLY A 132 14.18 2.78 -29.19
N LEU A 133 13.38 1.83 -28.73
CA LEU A 133 12.13 1.40 -29.39
C LEU A 133 10.91 2.24 -29.00
N SER A 134 11.04 3.16 -28.04
CA SER A 134 9.94 4.02 -27.58
C SER A 134 9.30 4.80 -28.73
N ASP A 135 10.12 5.32 -29.62
CA ASP A 135 9.66 6.14 -30.73
C ASP A 135 8.96 5.31 -31.83
N ASP A 136 9.35 4.04 -31.98
CA ASP A 136 8.76 3.12 -32.95
C ASP A 136 7.33 2.73 -32.63
N PHE A 137 6.95 2.79 -31.33
CA PHE A 137 5.62 2.41 -30.85
C PHE A 137 4.81 3.57 -30.25
N ALA A 138 5.34 4.80 -30.27
CA ALA A 138 4.71 5.97 -29.66
C ALA A 138 3.27 6.23 -30.12
N ASP A 139 2.94 5.86 -31.36
CA ASP A 139 1.62 6.01 -31.96
C ASP A 139 0.81 4.71 -32.07
N ALA A 140 1.31 3.60 -31.49
CA ALA A 140 0.61 2.30 -31.54
C ALA A 140 -0.68 2.30 -30.73
N ILE A 141 -0.62 2.86 -29.52
CA ILE A 141 -1.71 2.95 -28.58
C ILE A 141 -1.74 4.36 -27.98
N THR A 142 -2.92 4.95 -27.96
CA THR A 142 -3.16 6.25 -27.32
C THR A 142 -3.85 6.03 -25.97
N LEU A 143 -3.37 6.73 -24.93
CA LEU A 143 -3.99 6.80 -23.62
C LEU A 143 -4.70 8.14 -23.48
N GLU A 144 -5.98 8.14 -23.20
CA GLU A 144 -6.81 9.34 -23.07
C GLU A 144 -7.42 9.42 -21.68
N ASP A 145 -7.35 10.60 -21.06
CA ASP A 145 -7.95 10.86 -19.76
C ASP A 145 -9.47 10.93 -19.86
N VAL A 146 -10.16 10.23 -18.95
CA VAL A 146 -11.62 10.36 -18.83
C VAL A 146 -11.93 11.57 -17.97
N LYS A 147 -12.60 12.54 -18.56
CA LYS A 147 -12.91 13.80 -17.89
C LYS A 147 -13.74 13.61 -16.63
N GLY A 148 -13.22 14.11 -15.53
CA GLY A 148 -13.90 14.07 -14.22
C GLY A 148 -13.81 12.74 -13.48
N GLU A 149 -13.05 11.76 -13.99
CA GLU A 149 -12.83 10.48 -13.33
C GLU A 149 -11.35 10.34 -12.90
N TYR A 150 -11.14 9.88 -11.67
CA TYR A 150 -9.82 9.74 -11.07
C TYR A 150 -9.67 8.40 -10.37
N LEU A 151 -8.44 7.92 -10.29
CA LEU A 151 -8.05 6.75 -9.52
C LEU A 151 -7.28 7.21 -8.28
N LEU A 152 -7.78 6.82 -7.12
CA LEU A 152 -7.07 6.95 -5.85
C LEU A 152 -6.66 5.56 -5.40
N SER A 153 -5.37 5.32 -5.26
CA SER A 153 -4.85 4.05 -4.76
C SER A 153 -3.99 4.30 -3.52
N PHE A 154 -4.12 3.46 -2.53
CA PHE A 154 -3.32 3.50 -1.31
C PHE A 154 -3.35 2.13 -0.61
N GLU A 155 -2.37 1.90 0.24
CA GLU A 155 -2.29 0.73 1.10
C GLU A 155 -2.45 1.16 2.55
N THR A 156 -3.12 0.36 3.38
CA THR A 156 -3.20 0.59 4.82
C THR A 156 -2.17 -0.26 5.56
N ASP A 157 -1.71 0.22 6.71
CA ASP A 157 -0.81 -0.51 7.60
C ASP A 157 -1.52 -1.62 8.43
N GLY A 158 -2.84 -1.78 8.22
CA GLY A 158 -3.68 -2.73 8.92
C GLY A 158 -4.31 -2.20 10.22
N SER A 159 -3.99 -0.98 10.65
CA SER A 159 -4.62 -0.33 11.81
C SER A 159 -6.06 0.10 11.52
N MET A 160 -6.36 0.37 10.26
CA MET A 160 -7.67 0.71 9.73
C MET A 160 -7.94 -0.07 8.44
N THR A 161 -9.19 -0.36 8.18
CA THR A 161 -9.60 -0.82 6.84
C THR A 161 -9.48 0.32 5.83
N PRO A 162 -9.32 0.03 4.52
CA PRO A 162 -9.27 1.09 3.50
C PRO A 162 -10.47 2.04 3.53
N VAL A 163 -11.66 1.51 3.82
CA VAL A 163 -12.89 2.31 3.93
C VAL A 163 -12.85 3.24 5.15
N GLU A 164 -12.40 2.74 6.30
CA GLU A 164 -12.25 3.54 7.51
C GLU A 164 -11.20 4.65 7.33
N ALA A 165 -10.04 4.32 6.73
CA ALA A 165 -8.99 5.30 6.44
C ALA A 165 -9.50 6.41 5.50
N LEU A 166 -10.23 6.05 4.45
CA LEU A 166 -10.82 7.02 3.53
C LEU A 166 -11.86 7.90 4.22
N ASN A 167 -12.76 7.32 5.02
CA ASN A 167 -13.75 8.08 5.78
C ASN A 167 -13.11 9.03 6.79
N ALA A 168 -12.03 8.59 7.46
CA ALA A 168 -11.30 9.43 8.40
C ALA A 168 -10.60 10.61 7.71
N ALA A 169 -10.20 10.47 6.46
CA ALA A 169 -9.56 11.54 5.68
C ALA A 169 -10.54 12.65 5.26
N PHE A 170 -11.86 12.36 5.20
CA PHE A 170 -12.89 13.33 4.83
C PHE A 170 -13.57 14.02 6.03
N ASN A 171 -13.27 13.62 7.27
CA ASN A 171 -13.76 14.22 8.50
C ASN A 171 -12.70 15.12 9.16
#